data_db22668fdcde3997eea2b8c94019e939
#
_entry.id   db22668fdcde3997eea2b8c94019e939
#
_cell.length_a   1.000
_cell.length_b   1.000
_cell.length_c   1.000
_cell.angle_alpha   90.00
_cell.angle_beta   90.00
_cell.angle_gamma   90.00
#
_symmetry.space_group_name_H-M   'P 1'
#
loop_
_entity.id
_entity.type
_entity.pdbx_description
1 polymer ?
#
loop_
_entity_poly.entity_id
_entity_poly.type
_entity_poly.pdbx_seq_one_letter_code
_entity_poly.pdbx_strand_id
1 'polypeptide(L)'
;MKKEMKKGSAYLVMRVMIMGVISVIMMAMASCGGNSKNGAREAQELSGAGATFPLPFYNVIFEKFAEVNGDVVAYGGIGSGGGVRNLRDKIVDFAGSDAFLSDKEMEDIPAVVHVPTCMGAVVLAYNLDGVEDLKLSGEVIADIFAGEIKMWNDERLVALNPDVNLPEEAIMPVFRSDGSGTTFVFTDYLTKVSKMWSEKYGRGKSINFPVGQAAKGNPGVAGVIKQTKNTIGYVGSEYAFAQKIAYATIENQRGEFVKPTSESISAAASGEIPTDTRCSITNSDATGAYPISTFTWMIVYKEQNYSNRSKEQAMATLDLLKYILSDEAQALTTEIGRAHV
;
A
#
# COMPACT_ATOMS: atom_id res chain seq x y z
N MET A 1 10.28 -29.21 2.27
CA MET A 1 11.31 -28.93 1.27
C MET A 1 10.76 -28.42 -0.08
N LYS A 2 9.83 -29.10 -0.78
CA LYS A 2 9.28 -28.59 -2.07
C LYS A 2 8.44 -27.29 -1.97
N LYS A 3 7.87 -26.96 -0.81
CA LYS A 3 7.00 -25.78 -0.61
C LYS A 3 7.81 -24.49 -0.36
N GLU A 4 8.99 -24.59 0.23
CA GLU A 4 9.89 -23.44 0.41
C GLU A 4 10.62 -23.07 -0.90
N MET A 5 10.93 -24.05 -1.74
CA MET A 5 11.53 -23.79 -3.06
C MET A 5 10.63 -22.99 -4.01
N LYS A 6 9.29 -23.11 -3.91
CA LYS A 6 8.37 -22.33 -4.75
C LYS A 6 8.22 -20.87 -4.28
N LYS A 7 8.30 -20.62 -2.96
CA LYS A 7 8.26 -19.25 -2.41
C LYS A 7 9.50 -18.46 -2.86
N GLY A 8 10.68 -19.04 -2.74
CA GLY A 8 11.92 -18.41 -3.22
C GLY A 8 11.95 -18.11 -4.72
N SER A 9 11.21 -18.88 -5.53
CA SER A 9 11.19 -18.70 -6.99
C SER A 9 10.36 -17.47 -7.42
N ALA A 10 9.20 -17.20 -6.77
CA ALA A 10 8.38 -16.04 -7.11
C ALA A 10 9.08 -14.71 -6.73
N TYR A 11 9.72 -14.66 -5.56
CA TYR A 11 10.55 -13.52 -5.15
C TYR A 11 11.74 -13.28 -6.07
N LEU A 12 12.40 -14.35 -6.50
CA LEU A 12 13.54 -14.25 -7.41
C LEU A 12 13.13 -13.72 -8.79
N VAL A 13 11.99 -14.17 -9.32
CA VAL A 13 11.45 -13.70 -10.61
C VAL A 13 11.07 -12.22 -10.55
N MET A 14 10.40 -11.80 -9.48
CA MET A 14 10.03 -10.40 -9.29
C MET A 14 11.26 -9.49 -9.15
N ARG A 15 12.28 -9.89 -8.39
CA ARG A 15 13.56 -9.16 -8.29
C ARG A 15 14.28 -9.04 -9.63
N VAL A 16 14.30 -10.09 -10.43
CA VAL A 16 14.90 -10.07 -11.78
C VAL A 16 14.15 -9.10 -12.70
N MET A 17 12.81 -9.06 -12.64
CA MET A 17 11.99 -8.12 -13.41
C MET A 17 12.24 -6.66 -12.98
N ILE A 18 12.30 -6.40 -11.67
CA ILE A 18 12.56 -5.07 -11.13
C ILE A 18 13.97 -4.59 -11.46
N MET A 19 14.98 -5.47 -11.40
CA MET A 19 16.34 -5.16 -11.88
C MET A 19 16.37 -4.84 -13.38
N GLY A 20 15.52 -5.48 -14.18
CA GLY A 20 15.33 -5.17 -15.60
C GLY A 20 14.82 -3.73 -15.81
N VAL A 21 13.86 -3.27 -15.01
CA VAL A 21 13.33 -1.89 -15.05
C VAL A 21 14.42 -0.89 -14.67
N ILE A 22 15.18 -1.15 -13.61
CA ILE A 22 16.32 -0.30 -13.18
C ILE A 22 17.41 -0.26 -14.26
N SER A 23 17.70 -1.38 -14.94
CA SER A 23 18.67 -1.43 -16.03
C SER A 23 18.25 -0.57 -17.23
N VAL A 24 16.96 -0.50 -17.54
CA VAL A 24 16.43 0.36 -18.61
C VAL A 24 16.59 1.85 -18.25
N ILE A 25 16.42 2.22 -16.99
CA ILE A 25 16.68 3.59 -16.50
C ILE A 25 18.17 3.93 -16.63
N MET A 26 19.06 2.97 -16.32
CA MET A 26 20.52 3.15 -16.47
C MET A 26 20.95 3.34 -17.93
N MET A 27 20.37 2.62 -18.89
CA MET A 27 20.70 2.76 -20.32
C MET A 27 20.34 4.16 -20.86
N ALA A 28 19.27 4.76 -20.37
CA ALA A 28 18.89 6.11 -20.78
C ALA A 28 19.90 7.19 -20.30
N MET A 29 20.69 6.91 -19.26
CA MET A 29 21.72 7.82 -18.75
C MET A 29 23.11 7.65 -19.37
N ALA A 30 23.40 6.52 -20.02
CA ALA A 30 24.70 6.25 -20.65
C ALA A 30 24.99 7.12 -21.88
N SER A 31 24.02 7.90 -22.36
CA SER A 31 24.15 8.74 -23.54
C SER A 31 24.82 10.10 -23.31
N CYS A 32 25.14 10.48 -22.06
CA CYS A 32 25.82 11.74 -21.75
C CYS A 32 27.25 11.45 -21.26
N GLY A 33 28.22 11.43 -22.18
CA GLY A 33 29.64 11.30 -21.88
C GLY A 33 30.21 12.53 -21.19
N GLY A 34 30.73 12.36 -19.98
CA GLY A 34 31.47 13.36 -19.23
C GLY A 34 32.51 12.66 -18.32
N ASN A 35 33.79 12.99 -18.51
CA ASN A 35 34.96 12.45 -17.84
C ASN A 35 34.94 12.88 -16.36
N SER A 36 34.65 11.96 -15.44
CA SER A 36 34.62 12.25 -13.99
C SER A 36 35.91 11.81 -13.31
N LYS A 37 36.63 12.74 -12.74
CA LYS A 37 37.73 12.50 -11.80
C LYS A 37 37.14 11.93 -10.50
N ASN A 38 37.82 10.98 -9.85
CA ASN A 38 37.51 10.37 -8.56
C ASN A 38 37.37 11.41 -7.44
N GLY A 39 36.17 12.00 -7.33
CA GLY A 39 35.71 12.78 -6.18
C GLY A 39 34.40 12.19 -5.72
N ALA A 40 34.19 12.02 -4.41
CA ALA A 40 32.88 11.62 -3.88
C ALA A 40 31.82 12.60 -4.41
N ARG A 41 30.70 12.05 -4.93
CA ARG A 41 29.56 12.84 -5.39
C ARG A 41 29.04 13.71 -4.22
N GLU A 42 28.72 14.96 -4.49
CA GLU A 42 28.10 15.84 -3.50
C GLU A 42 26.72 15.27 -3.10
N ALA A 43 26.42 15.27 -1.80
CA ALA A 43 25.15 14.77 -1.27
C ALA A 43 23.96 15.50 -1.92
N GLN A 44 22.96 14.74 -2.28
CA GLN A 44 21.75 15.25 -2.94
C GLN A 44 20.56 15.24 -1.99
N GLU A 45 19.62 16.14 -2.20
CA GLU A 45 18.32 16.13 -1.58
C GLU A 45 17.27 15.68 -2.60
N LEU A 46 16.57 14.59 -2.30
CA LEU A 46 15.47 14.05 -3.08
C LEU A 46 14.14 14.38 -2.41
N SER A 47 13.14 14.71 -3.24
CA SER A 47 11.79 14.99 -2.79
C SER A 47 10.82 13.92 -3.25
N GLY A 48 9.97 13.45 -2.35
CA GLY A 48 8.89 12.53 -2.65
C GLY A 48 7.59 12.94 -1.99
N ALA A 49 6.46 12.51 -2.55
CA ALA A 49 5.17 12.72 -1.93
C ALA A 49 4.19 11.60 -2.30
N GLY A 50 3.17 11.38 -1.47
CA GLY A 50 2.12 10.43 -1.84
C GLY A 50 1.51 9.67 -0.68
N ALA A 51 1.38 8.36 -0.88
CA ALA A 51 0.69 7.45 0.02
C ALA A 51 1.14 7.59 1.47
N THR A 52 0.19 7.63 2.39
CA THR A 52 0.46 7.52 3.83
C THR A 52 0.61 6.07 4.28
N PHE A 53 0.18 5.12 3.46
CA PHE A 53 0.28 3.70 3.75
C PHE A 53 1.73 3.23 3.94
N PRO A 54 2.72 3.52 3.06
CA PRO A 54 4.12 3.14 3.27
C PRO A 54 4.88 4.09 4.19
N LEU A 55 4.30 5.19 4.68
CA LEU A 55 5.02 6.23 5.39
C LEU A 55 5.86 5.72 6.57
N PRO A 56 5.37 4.80 7.43
CA PRO A 56 6.21 4.24 8.50
C PRO A 56 7.47 3.53 7.97
N PHE A 57 7.33 2.77 6.88
CA PHE A 57 8.47 2.11 6.22
C PHE A 57 9.40 3.13 5.57
N TYR A 58 8.86 4.09 4.85
CA TYR A 58 9.66 5.11 4.17
C TYR A 58 10.47 5.96 5.15
N ASN A 59 9.92 6.31 6.31
CA ASN A 59 10.66 7.04 7.33
C ASN A 59 11.94 6.29 7.76
N VAL A 60 11.81 4.99 8.05
CA VAL A 60 12.96 4.15 8.45
C VAL A 60 13.97 4.00 7.31
N ILE A 61 13.47 3.68 6.10
CA ILE A 61 14.34 3.43 4.94
C ILE A 61 15.08 4.68 4.49
N PHE A 62 14.44 5.84 4.49
CA PHE A 62 15.08 7.08 4.04
C PHE A 62 16.12 7.58 5.06
N GLU A 63 15.89 7.37 6.35
CA GLU A 63 16.90 7.62 7.38
C GLU A 63 18.12 6.71 7.18
N LYS A 64 17.90 5.40 6.99
CA LYS A 64 18.98 4.44 6.72
C LYS A 64 19.70 4.72 5.40
N PHE A 65 18.98 5.08 4.35
CA PHE A 65 19.57 5.48 3.08
C PHE A 65 20.51 6.68 3.24
N ALA A 66 20.11 7.70 4.01
CA ALA A 66 20.95 8.85 4.29
C ALA A 66 22.22 8.48 5.08
N GLU A 67 22.12 7.55 6.04
CA GLU A 67 23.29 7.04 6.77
C GLU A 67 24.31 6.32 5.86
N VAL A 68 23.81 5.51 4.91
CA VAL A 68 24.66 4.66 4.04
C VAL A 68 25.18 5.41 2.83
N ASN A 69 24.35 6.26 2.21
CA ASN A 69 24.65 6.88 0.91
C ASN A 69 24.97 8.37 0.99
N GLY A 70 24.60 9.02 2.10
CA GLY A 70 24.77 10.46 2.30
C GLY A 70 23.70 11.35 1.69
N ASP A 71 22.86 10.84 0.80
CA ASP A 71 21.74 11.58 0.19
C ASP A 71 20.54 11.63 1.15
N VAL A 72 19.82 12.74 1.16
CA VAL A 72 18.64 12.94 2.02
C VAL A 72 17.35 12.83 1.21
N VAL A 73 16.33 12.19 1.77
CA VAL A 73 15.02 12.07 1.14
C VAL A 73 13.95 12.73 2.00
N ALA A 74 13.32 13.78 1.49
CA ALA A 74 12.15 14.40 2.09
C ALA A 74 10.87 13.80 1.50
N TYR A 75 9.99 13.21 2.33
CA TYR A 75 8.75 12.60 1.85
C TYR A 75 7.50 13.16 2.55
N GLY A 76 6.55 13.65 1.75
CA GLY A 76 5.27 14.17 2.21
C GLY A 76 4.13 13.15 2.09
N GLY A 77 3.58 12.69 3.22
CA GLY A 77 2.39 11.82 3.26
C GLY A 77 1.10 12.58 2.98
N ILE A 78 0.77 12.83 1.71
CA ILE A 78 -0.38 13.64 1.26
C ILE A 78 -1.47 12.84 0.53
N GLY A 79 -1.36 11.50 0.55
CA GLY A 79 -2.20 10.56 -0.19
C GLY A 79 -1.71 10.31 -1.61
N SER A 80 -1.97 9.09 -2.13
CA SER A 80 -1.49 8.64 -3.45
C SER A 80 -1.88 9.58 -4.57
N GLY A 81 -3.13 10.08 -4.58
CA GLY A 81 -3.60 11.02 -5.59
C GLY A 81 -2.86 12.36 -5.56
N GLY A 82 -2.49 12.85 -4.36
CA GLY A 82 -1.66 14.04 -4.19
C GLY A 82 -0.25 13.85 -4.72
N GLY A 83 0.37 12.69 -4.38
CA GLY A 83 1.71 12.34 -4.85
C GLY A 83 1.80 12.24 -6.37
N VAL A 84 0.86 11.54 -7.00
CA VAL A 84 0.81 11.41 -8.47
C VAL A 84 0.65 12.76 -9.15
N ARG A 85 -0.19 13.67 -8.61
CA ARG A 85 -0.29 15.04 -9.14
C ARG A 85 1.04 15.79 -9.02
N ASN A 86 1.69 15.74 -7.87
CA ASN A 86 2.98 16.41 -7.68
C ASN A 86 4.06 15.87 -8.62
N LEU A 87 4.07 14.55 -8.87
CA LEU A 87 4.99 13.95 -9.83
C LEU A 87 4.68 14.44 -11.27
N ARG A 88 3.40 14.41 -11.67
CA ARG A 88 2.97 14.89 -12.98
C ARG A 88 3.36 16.36 -13.20
N ASP A 89 3.18 17.18 -12.18
CA ASP A 89 3.50 18.59 -12.20
C ASP A 89 5.01 18.86 -11.97
N LYS A 90 5.82 17.78 -11.84
CA LYS A 90 7.29 17.77 -11.65
C LYS A 90 7.74 18.57 -10.42
N ILE A 91 6.92 18.54 -9.36
CA ILE A 91 7.20 19.17 -8.06
C ILE A 91 8.07 18.25 -7.20
N VAL A 92 7.96 16.93 -7.39
CA VAL A 92 8.71 15.91 -6.64
C VAL A 92 9.45 14.98 -7.61
N ASP A 93 10.51 14.33 -7.10
CA ASP A 93 11.34 13.38 -7.83
C ASP A 93 10.63 12.03 -8.01
N PHE A 94 9.79 11.64 -7.04
CA PHE A 94 9.00 10.42 -7.09
C PHE A 94 7.66 10.54 -6.37
N ALA A 95 6.70 9.69 -6.74
CA ALA A 95 5.45 9.54 -6.01
C ALA A 95 5.37 8.17 -5.33
N GLY A 96 4.89 8.13 -4.09
CA GLY A 96 4.48 6.89 -3.42
C GLY A 96 2.99 6.62 -3.65
N SER A 97 2.63 5.39 -4.06
CA SER A 97 1.24 5.05 -4.32
C SER A 97 0.94 3.58 -4.05
N ASP A 98 -0.19 3.29 -3.38
CA ASP A 98 -0.72 1.94 -3.19
C ASP A 98 -1.74 1.58 -4.29
N ALA A 99 -2.00 2.51 -5.20
CA ALA A 99 -2.78 2.30 -6.41
C ALA A 99 -1.88 2.53 -7.62
N PHE A 100 -1.71 1.52 -8.46
CA PHE A 100 -1.04 1.71 -9.75
C PHE A 100 -1.84 2.67 -10.65
N LEU A 101 -1.17 3.31 -11.58
CA LEU A 101 -1.83 4.17 -12.56
C LEU A 101 -2.56 3.29 -13.58
N SER A 102 -3.81 3.63 -13.88
CA SER A 102 -4.55 3.08 -15.00
C SER A 102 -3.91 3.49 -16.32
N ASP A 103 -4.22 2.79 -17.42
CA ASP A 103 -3.70 3.14 -18.75
C ASP A 103 -4.05 4.59 -19.12
N LYS A 104 -5.27 5.03 -18.77
CA LYS A 104 -5.69 6.44 -18.98
C LYS A 104 -4.83 7.42 -18.15
N GLU A 105 -4.52 7.11 -16.89
CA GLU A 105 -3.63 7.97 -16.09
C GLU A 105 -2.19 7.96 -16.62
N MET A 106 -1.75 6.84 -17.24
CA MET A 106 -0.44 6.73 -17.89
C MET A 106 -0.35 7.59 -19.16
N GLU A 107 -1.46 7.88 -19.86
CA GLU A 107 -1.50 8.81 -20.99
C GLU A 107 -1.21 10.26 -20.54
N ASP A 108 -1.66 10.63 -19.33
CA ASP A 108 -1.47 11.97 -18.77
C ASP A 108 -0.04 12.17 -18.19
N ILE A 109 0.68 11.09 -17.89
CA ILE A 109 2.04 11.13 -17.34
C ILE A 109 2.93 10.20 -18.19
N PRO A 110 3.46 10.67 -19.30
CA PRO A 110 4.22 9.82 -20.19
C PRO A 110 5.51 9.31 -19.55
N ALA A 111 5.81 8.04 -19.84
CA ALA A 111 7.08 7.39 -19.53
C ALA A 111 7.43 7.32 -18.03
N VAL A 112 6.47 7.06 -17.15
CA VAL A 112 6.76 6.65 -15.77
C VAL A 112 6.85 5.13 -15.64
N VAL A 113 7.56 4.67 -14.60
CA VAL A 113 7.66 3.28 -14.20
C VAL A 113 7.17 3.11 -12.77
N HIS A 114 6.59 1.95 -12.48
CA HIS A 114 6.13 1.55 -11.17
C HIS A 114 7.14 0.59 -10.56
N VAL A 115 7.82 1.01 -9.50
CA VAL A 115 8.78 0.19 -8.77
C VAL A 115 8.14 -0.25 -7.46
N PRO A 116 7.76 -1.52 -7.29
CA PRO A 116 7.21 -1.99 -6.02
C PRO A 116 8.29 -1.93 -4.94
N THR A 117 7.95 -1.36 -3.80
CA THR A 117 8.91 -1.10 -2.70
C THR A 117 8.64 -1.93 -1.46
N CYS A 118 7.40 -2.28 -1.22
CA CYS A 118 6.98 -3.19 -0.15
C CYS A 118 5.56 -3.71 -0.41
N MET A 119 5.19 -4.77 0.29
CA MET A 119 3.81 -5.23 0.38
C MET A 119 3.24 -4.91 1.76
N GLY A 120 1.92 -4.77 1.85
CA GLY A 120 1.24 -4.53 3.12
C GLY A 120 -0.23 -4.95 3.07
N ALA A 121 -0.87 -4.91 4.23
CA ALA A 121 -2.28 -5.23 4.40
C ALA A 121 -3.10 -3.99 4.75
N VAL A 122 -4.27 -3.87 4.15
CA VAL A 122 -5.33 -2.99 4.63
C VAL A 122 -6.17 -3.75 5.63
N VAL A 123 -6.20 -3.31 6.89
CA VAL A 123 -6.98 -3.95 7.95
C VAL A 123 -8.25 -3.19 8.24
N LEU A 124 -9.30 -3.89 8.67
CA LEU A 124 -10.50 -3.32 9.25
C LEU A 124 -10.24 -3.11 10.74
N ALA A 125 -9.74 -1.93 11.09
CA ALA A 125 -9.53 -1.51 12.48
C ALA A 125 -10.87 -1.09 13.10
N TYR A 126 -11.09 -1.41 14.38
CA TYR A 126 -12.33 -1.08 15.06
C TYR A 126 -12.12 -0.70 16.54
N ASN A 127 -13.12 -0.09 17.13
CA ASN A 127 -13.13 0.29 18.53
C ASN A 127 -14.44 -0.16 19.20
N LEU A 128 -14.40 -1.38 19.75
CA LEU A 128 -15.50 -2.01 20.48
C LEU A 128 -15.02 -2.50 21.84
N ASP A 129 -15.68 -2.09 22.89
CA ASP A 129 -15.35 -2.54 24.25
C ASP A 129 -15.60 -4.05 24.40
N GLY A 130 -14.59 -4.78 24.86
CA GLY A 130 -14.71 -6.20 25.16
C GLY A 130 -14.72 -7.14 23.94
N VAL A 131 -14.46 -6.63 22.75
CA VAL A 131 -14.35 -7.42 21.51
C VAL A 131 -12.90 -7.44 21.02
N GLU A 132 -12.26 -8.60 21.10
CA GLU A 132 -10.83 -8.76 20.74
C GLU A 132 -10.61 -9.47 19.38
N ASP A 133 -11.51 -10.36 18.97
CA ASP A 133 -11.39 -11.20 17.78
C ASP A 133 -12.65 -11.12 16.90
N LEU A 134 -12.86 -9.97 16.27
CA LEU A 134 -13.96 -9.80 15.32
C LEU A 134 -13.64 -10.48 13.99
N LYS A 135 -14.56 -11.32 13.50
CA LYS A 135 -14.50 -11.95 12.19
C LYS A 135 -15.44 -11.26 11.21
N LEU A 136 -14.96 -10.98 10.02
CA LEU A 136 -15.74 -10.32 8.96
C LEU A 136 -15.58 -11.07 7.64
N SER A 137 -16.67 -11.22 6.91
CA SER A 137 -16.64 -11.63 5.49
C SER A 137 -16.64 -10.41 4.58
N GLY A 138 -16.24 -10.59 3.33
CA GLY A 138 -16.21 -9.51 2.34
C GLY A 138 -17.56 -8.87 2.09
N GLU A 139 -18.65 -9.66 2.02
CA GLU A 139 -20.00 -9.15 1.85
C GLU A 139 -20.45 -8.30 3.05
N VAL A 140 -20.19 -8.77 4.27
CA VAL A 140 -20.53 -8.03 5.49
C VAL A 140 -19.78 -6.69 5.55
N ILE A 141 -18.52 -6.67 5.17
CA ILE A 141 -17.74 -5.42 5.09
C ILE A 141 -18.37 -4.46 4.07
N ALA A 142 -18.70 -4.95 2.88
CA ALA A 142 -19.36 -4.12 1.86
C ALA A 142 -20.69 -3.55 2.35
N ASP A 143 -21.51 -4.34 3.05
CA ASP A 143 -22.80 -3.94 3.58
C ASP A 143 -22.68 -2.90 4.71
N ILE A 144 -21.65 -3.01 5.56
CA ILE A 144 -21.33 -2.00 6.58
C ILE A 144 -21.03 -0.65 5.92
N PHE A 145 -20.12 -0.62 4.95
CA PHE A 145 -19.70 0.63 4.29
C PHE A 145 -20.75 1.17 3.30
N ALA A 146 -21.69 0.35 2.86
CA ALA A 146 -22.87 0.76 2.10
C ALA A 146 -24.03 1.26 3.00
N GLY A 147 -23.93 1.07 4.32
CA GLY A 147 -24.98 1.43 5.27
C GLY A 147 -26.18 0.49 5.29
N GLU A 148 -26.04 -0.72 4.76
CA GLU A 148 -27.04 -1.78 4.82
C GLU A 148 -27.01 -2.50 6.18
N ILE A 149 -25.80 -2.68 6.77
CA ILE A 149 -25.60 -3.08 8.17
C ILE A 149 -25.32 -1.83 8.99
N LYS A 150 -26.16 -1.55 9.96
CA LYS A 150 -26.10 -0.30 10.76
C LYS A 150 -25.78 -0.52 12.23
N MET A 151 -25.96 -1.75 12.72
CA MET A 151 -25.82 -2.10 14.13
C MET A 151 -24.79 -3.21 14.31
N TRP A 152 -24.03 -3.19 15.38
CA TRP A 152 -23.04 -4.24 15.64
C TRP A 152 -23.68 -5.60 15.94
N ASN A 153 -24.90 -5.64 16.51
CA ASN A 153 -25.66 -6.87 16.75
C ASN A 153 -26.53 -7.32 15.55
N ASP A 154 -26.26 -6.84 14.33
CA ASP A 154 -26.90 -7.36 13.11
C ASP A 154 -26.72 -8.89 13.03
N GLU A 155 -27.75 -9.60 12.65
CA GLU A 155 -27.75 -11.08 12.61
C GLU A 155 -26.63 -11.68 11.76
N ARG A 156 -26.20 -10.99 10.69
CA ARG A 156 -25.10 -11.40 9.81
C ARG A 156 -23.74 -11.30 10.51
N LEU A 157 -23.56 -10.26 11.35
CA LEU A 157 -22.36 -10.12 12.16
C LEU A 157 -22.34 -11.15 13.29
N VAL A 158 -23.47 -11.34 13.98
CA VAL A 158 -23.62 -12.36 15.05
C VAL A 158 -23.35 -13.75 14.52
N ALA A 159 -23.86 -14.10 13.34
CA ALA A 159 -23.64 -15.42 12.71
C ALA A 159 -22.15 -15.70 12.45
N LEU A 160 -21.35 -14.69 12.08
CA LEU A 160 -19.90 -14.84 11.92
C LEU A 160 -19.14 -14.89 13.24
N ASN A 161 -19.74 -14.41 14.34
CA ASN A 161 -19.12 -14.23 15.64
C ASN A 161 -19.95 -14.85 16.78
N PRO A 162 -20.27 -16.15 16.75
CA PRO A 162 -21.21 -16.76 17.68
C PRO A 162 -20.74 -16.72 19.14
N ASP A 163 -19.43 -16.65 19.37
CA ASP A 163 -18.80 -16.62 20.70
C ASP A 163 -18.53 -15.21 21.21
N VAL A 164 -18.90 -14.17 20.44
CA VAL A 164 -18.66 -12.75 20.76
C VAL A 164 -19.99 -12.06 21.07
N ASN A 165 -20.06 -11.40 22.21
CA ASN A 165 -21.23 -10.58 22.55
C ASN A 165 -21.12 -9.21 21.87
N LEU A 166 -21.69 -9.10 20.68
CA LEU A 166 -21.72 -7.82 19.93
C LEU A 166 -22.78 -6.89 20.51
N PRO A 167 -22.45 -5.60 20.77
CA PRO A 167 -23.36 -4.67 21.44
C PRO A 167 -24.51 -4.22 20.52
N GLU A 168 -25.65 -3.86 21.13
CA GLU A 168 -26.77 -3.19 20.46
C GLU A 168 -26.45 -1.69 20.26
N GLU A 169 -25.42 -1.42 19.45
CA GLU A 169 -24.89 -0.07 19.19
C GLU A 169 -24.76 0.17 17.69
N ALA A 170 -24.89 1.43 17.29
CA ALA A 170 -24.77 1.82 15.90
C ALA A 170 -23.30 1.74 15.43
N ILE A 171 -23.08 1.21 14.24
CA ILE A 171 -21.76 1.20 13.58
C ILE A 171 -21.48 2.58 12.98
N MET A 172 -20.28 3.11 13.22
CA MET A 172 -19.80 4.31 12.53
C MET A 172 -18.60 3.96 11.66
N PRO A 173 -18.78 3.82 10.34
CA PRO A 173 -17.68 3.63 9.40
C PRO A 173 -16.79 4.86 9.34
N VAL A 174 -15.47 4.66 9.21
CA VAL A 174 -14.48 5.73 9.04
C VAL A 174 -13.75 5.51 7.73
N PHE A 175 -13.74 6.53 6.87
CA PHE A 175 -13.17 6.46 5.53
C PHE A 175 -12.26 7.64 5.21
N ARG A 176 -11.51 7.54 4.11
CA ARG A 176 -10.53 8.55 3.69
C ARG A 176 -11.17 9.73 2.98
N SER A 177 -10.79 10.94 3.39
CA SER A 177 -11.22 12.20 2.77
C SER A 177 -10.31 12.67 1.62
N ASP A 178 -9.11 12.08 1.49
CA ASP A 178 -8.11 12.41 0.48
C ASP A 178 -8.08 11.37 -0.65
N GLY A 179 -7.45 11.70 -1.78
CA GLY A 179 -7.20 10.75 -2.86
C GLY A 179 -6.23 9.65 -2.42
N SER A 180 -6.75 8.49 -2.04
CA SER A 180 -6.07 7.46 -1.27
C SER A 180 -5.85 6.17 -2.05
N GLY A 181 -4.61 5.68 -2.09
CA GLY A 181 -4.30 4.33 -2.54
C GLY A 181 -4.91 3.26 -1.64
N THR A 182 -4.93 3.47 -0.32
CA THR A 182 -5.59 2.56 0.64
C THR A 182 -7.08 2.44 0.35
N THR A 183 -7.77 3.55 -0.01
CA THR A 183 -9.16 3.50 -0.48
C THR A 183 -9.30 2.70 -1.78
N PHE A 184 -8.37 2.88 -2.73
CA PHE A 184 -8.39 2.10 -3.96
C PHE A 184 -8.27 0.60 -3.69
N VAL A 185 -7.32 0.18 -2.86
CA VAL A 185 -7.11 -1.23 -2.49
C VAL A 185 -8.35 -1.80 -1.79
N PHE A 186 -8.89 -1.08 -0.82
CA PHE A 186 -10.09 -1.49 -0.10
C PHE A 186 -11.30 -1.64 -1.03
N THR A 187 -11.53 -0.66 -1.89
CA THR A 187 -12.68 -0.70 -2.81
C THR A 187 -12.48 -1.66 -3.97
N ASP A 188 -11.24 -1.91 -4.41
CA ASP A 188 -10.91 -2.98 -5.35
C ASP A 188 -11.27 -4.37 -4.77
N TYR A 189 -10.94 -4.61 -3.48
CA TYR A 189 -11.38 -5.80 -2.78
C TYR A 189 -12.91 -5.90 -2.73
N LEU A 190 -13.61 -4.83 -2.33
CA LEU A 190 -15.07 -4.84 -2.23
C LEU A 190 -15.77 -5.11 -3.57
N THR A 191 -15.21 -4.64 -4.69
CA THR A 191 -15.77 -4.95 -6.02
C THR A 191 -15.64 -6.42 -6.41
N LYS A 192 -14.67 -7.14 -5.82
CA LYS A 192 -14.45 -8.57 -6.08
C LYS A 192 -15.34 -9.48 -5.23
N VAL A 193 -15.75 -9.01 -4.06
CA VAL A 193 -16.50 -9.82 -3.07
C VAL A 193 -17.97 -9.44 -2.94
N SER A 194 -18.38 -8.28 -3.48
CA SER A 194 -19.78 -7.82 -3.42
C SER A 194 -20.25 -7.28 -4.77
N LYS A 195 -21.21 -7.96 -5.36
CA LYS A 195 -21.86 -7.51 -6.59
C LYS A 195 -22.55 -6.16 -6.40
N MET A 196 -23.28 -6.00 -5.28
CA MET A 196 -23.94 -4.73 -4.93
C MET A 196 -22.95 -3.58 -4.89
N TRP A 197 -21.78 -3.77 -4.22
CA TRP A 197 -20.74 -2.74 -4.16
C TRP A 197 -20.18 -2.42 -5.55
N SER A 198 -19.86 -3.45 -6.34
CA SER A 198 -19.33 -3.30 -7.69
C SER A 198 -20.23 -2.48 -8.61
N GLU A 199 -21.54 -2.73 -8.57
CA GLU A 199 -22.52 -2.05 -9.42
C GLU A 199 -22.83 -0.61 -8.95
N LYS A 200 -22.84 -0.36 -7.63
CA LYS A 200 -23.31 0.90 -7.07
C LYS A 200 -22.18 1.91 -6.78
N TYR A 201 -21.03 1.44 -6.34
CA TYR A 201 -19.94 2.31 -5.87
C TYR A 201 -18.66 2.14 -6.68
N GLY A 202 -18.35 0.92 -7.14
CA GLY A 202 -17.13 0.61 -7.88
C GLY A 202 -15.87 0.74 -7.03
N ARG A 203 -14.73 0.96 -7.71
CA ARG A 203 -13.41 1.16 -7.09
C ARG A 203 -12.79 2.50 -7.49
N GLY A 204 -12.00 3.07 -6.59
CA GLY A 204 -11.32 4.34 -6.87
C GLY A 204 -10.48 4.84 -5.70
N LYS A 205 -9.62 5.83 -5.98
CA LYS A 205 -8.85 6.55 -4.96
C LYS A 205 -9.74 7.49 -4.12
N SER A 206 -10.95 7.78 -4.60
CA SER A 206 -11.97 8.60 -3.90
C SER A 206 -13.34 8.02 -4.23
N ILE A 207 -14.10 7.68 -3.22
CA ILE A 207 -15.46 7.13 -3.31
C ILE A 207 -16.40 7.98 -2.46
N ASN A 208 -17.61 8.17 -2.94
CA ASN A 208 -18.68 8.80 -2.17
C ASN A 208 -19.33 7.73 -1.27
N PHE A 209 -18.77 7.54 -0.08
CA PHE A 209 -19.35 6.65 0.92
C PHE A 209 -20.69 7.22 1.42
N PRO A 210 -21.77 6.42 1.47
CA PRO A 210 -23.09 6.91 1.86
C PRO A 210 -23.22 7.17 3.36
N VAL A 211 -22.37 6.57 4.17
CA VAL A 211 -22.41 6.62 5.64
C VAL A 211 -21.01 6.75 6.21
N GLY A 212 -20.90 7.29 7.43
CA GLY A 212 -19.66 7.32 8.18
C GLY A 212 -18.99 8.68 8.25
N GLN A 213 -17.77 8.70 8.78
CA GLN A 213 -16.96 9.89 9.01
C GLN A 213 -15.70 9.88 8.14
N ALA A 214 -15.43 11.01 7.51
CA ALA A 214 -14.22 11.21 6.70
C ALA A 214 -13.03 11.61 7.57
N ALA A 215 -11.84 11.05 7.28
CA ALA A 215 -10.59 11.41 7.94
C ALA A 215 -9.42 11.44 6.95
N LYS A 216 -8.44 12.33 7.18
CA LYS A 216 -7.31 12.53 6.26
C LYS A 216 -6.15 11.57 6.56
N GLY A 217 -5.72 10.83 5.56
CA GLY A 217 -4.59 9.91 5.66
C GLY A 217 -4.87 8.68 6.54
N ASN A 218 -3.99 7.68 6.51
CA ASN A 218 -4.05 6.56 7.47
C ASN A 218 -3.96 7.03 8.93
N PRO A 219 -3.08 8.01 9.28
CA PRO A 219 -3.02 8.53 10.66
C PRO A 219 -4.35 9.11 11.15
N GLY A 220 -5.06 9.85 10.28
CA GLY A 220 -6.35 10.44 10.64
C GLY A 220 -7.43 9.40 10.87
N VAL A 221 -7.54 8.37 10.00
CA VAL A 221 -8.48 7.27 10.19
C VAL A 221 -8.18 6.51 11.48
N ALA A 222 -6.92 6.11 11.70
CA ALA A 222 -6.50 5.43 12.92
C ALA A 222 -6.78 6.27 14.17
N GLY A 223 -6.54 7.59 14.11
CA GLY A 223 -6.83 8.52 15.22
C GLY A 223 -8.32 8.60 15.58
N VAL A 224 -9.21 8.68 14.58
CA VAL A 224 -10.66 8.68 14.79
C VAL A 224 -11.11 7.36 15.43
N ILE A 225 -10.67 6.23 14.88
CA ILE A 225 -11.04 4.90 15.41
C ILE A 225 -10.61 4.77 16.87
N LYS A 226 -9.35 5.13 17.18
CA LYS A 226 -8.82 5.02 18.53
C LYS A 226 -9.60 5.86 19.57
N GLN A 227 -10.11 7.03 19.16
CA GLN A 227 -10.76 7.98 20.06
C GLN A 227 -12.28 7.82 20.14
N THR A 228 -12.89 7.14 19.16
CA THR A 228 -14.35 7.09 19.05
C THR A 228 -14.84 5.65 19.12
N LYS A 229 -15.68 5.33 20.10
CA LYS A 229 -16.29 4.02 20.26
C LYS A 229 -17.23 3.68 19.10
N ASN A 230 -17.49 2.40 18.91
CA ASN A 230 -18.40 1.84 17.91
C ASN A 230 -18.01 2.17 16.46
N THR A 231 -16.74 2.50 16.23
CA THR A 231 -16.20 2.80 14.90
C THR A 231 -15.55 1.57 14.26
N ILE A 232 -15.58 1.54 12.92
CA ILE A 232 -14.81 0.63 12.08
C ILE A 232 -14.26 1.41 10.89
N GLY A 233 -13.01 1.16 10.50
CA GLY A 233 -12.41 1.82 9.34
C GLY A 233 -11.27 1.03 8.75
N TYR A 234 -10.88 1.35 7.52
CA TYR A 234 -9.78 0.70 6.82
C TYR A 234 -8.50 1.52 6.91
N VAL A 235 -7.42 0.88 7.34
CA VAL A 235 -6.08 1.49 7.49
C VAL A 235 -4.97 0.50 7.12
N GLY A 236 -3.77 1.00 6.88
CA GLY A 236 -2.59 0.14 6.83
C GLY A 236 -2.35 -0.57 8.16
N SER A 237 -2.00 -1.85 8.10
CA SER A 237 -1.83 -2.71 9.29
C SER A 237 -0.87 -2.11 10.32
N GLU A 238 0.21 -1.48 9.89
CA GLU A 238 1.21 -0.86 10.74
C GLU A 238 0.65 0.27 11.63
N TYR A 239 -0.39 0.98 11.18
CA TYR A 239 -1.05 2.01 12.01
C TYR A 239 -1.88 1.38 13.13
N ALA A 240 -2.56 0.27 12.84
CA ALA A 240 -3.30 -0.46 13.85
C ALA A 240 -2.34 -1.10 14.87
N PHE A 241 -1.25 -1.71 14.40
CA PHE A 241 -0.25 -2.35 15.25
C PHE A 241 0.47 -1.35 16.16
N ALA A 242 1.00 -0.27 15.59
CA ALA A 242 1.74 0.75 16.35
C ALA A 242 0.88 1.45 17.41
N GLN A 243 -0.42 1.64 17.13
CA GLN A 243 -1.35 2.29 18.06
C GLN A 243 -2.12 1.31 18.95
N LYS A 244 -1.90 -0.01 18.78
CA LYS A 244 -2.60 -1.09 19.48
C LYS A 244 -4.13 -0.97 19.33
N ILE A 245 -4.59 -0.69 18.10
CA ILE A 245 -6.01 -0.67 17.76
C ILE A 245 -6.41 -2.09 17.36
N ALA A 246 -7.55 -2.57 17.85
CA ALA A 246 -8.10 -3.86 17.46
C ALA A 246 -8.44 -3.87 15.96
N TYR A 247 -8.24 -5.01 15.31
CA TYR A 247 -8.54 -5.20 13.90
C TYR A 247 -9.14 -6.57 13.64
N ALA A 248 -10.03 -6.66 12.65
CA ALA A 248 -10.76 -7.85 12.35
C ALA A 248 -9.92 -8.91 11.61
N THR A 249 -10.26 -10.16 11.83
CA THR A 249 -9.83 -11.30 11.02
C THR A 249 -10.77 -11.39 9.82
N ILE A 250 -10.24 -11.48 8.61
CA ILE A 250 -11.03 -11.39 7.37
C ILE A 250 -11.10 -12.75 6.67
N GLU A 251 -12.30 -13.13 6.24
CA GLU A 251 -12.51 -14.31 5.41
C GLU A 251 -11.90 -14.10 4.02
N ASN A 252 -11.05 -15.02 3.58
CA ASN A 252 -10.45 -15.01 2.25
C ASN A 252 -11.32 -15.77 1.23
N GLN A 253 -10.92 -15.78 -0.04
CA GLN A 253 -11.65 -16.45 -1.12
C GLN A 253 -11.83 -17.96 -0.90
N ARG A 254 -11.07 -18.58 0.00
CA ARG A 254 -11.15 -20.01 0.33
C ARG A 254 -12.01 -20.31 1.55
N GLY A 255 -12.66 -19.30 2.14
CA GLY A 255 -13.42 -19.44 3.39
C GLY A 255 -12.53 -19.55 4.63
N GLU A 256 -11.24 -19.22 4.54
CA GLU A 256 -10.32 -19.19 5.67
C GLU A 256 -10.36 -17.80 6.33
N PHE A 257 -10.49 -17.75 7.67
CA PHE A 257 -10.32 -16.50 8.42
C PHE A 257 -8.85 -16.21 8.66
N VAL A 258 -8.32 -15.13 8.07
CA VAL A 258 -6.89 -14.84 8.02
C VAL A 258 -6.56 -13.52 8.72
N LYS A 259 -5.49 -13.52 9.54
CA LYS A 259 -4.89 -12.33 10.15
C LYS A 259 -3.76 -11.79 9.25
N PRO A 260 -3.50 -10.46 9.25
CA PRO A 260 -2.44 -9.86 8.44
C PRO A 260 -1.07 -10.12 9.06
N THR A 261 -0.36 -11.09 8.54
CA THR A 261 1.04 -11.39 8.87
C THR A 261 1.91 -11.25 7.62
N SER A 262 3.22 -11.15 7.78
CA SER A 262 4.13 -11.10 6.62
C SER A 262 3.93 -12.31 5.69
N GLU A 263 3.66 -13.51 6.24
CA GLU A 263 3.42 -14.72 5.48
C GLU A 263 2.10 -14.65 4.70
N SER A 264 1.00 -14.19 5.36
CA SER A 264 -0.31 -14.11 4.72
C SER A 264 -0.38 -13.00 3.66
N ILE A 265 0.34 -11.90 3.86
CA ILE A 265 0.51 -10.82 2.88
C ILE A 265 1.33 -11.34 1.68
N SER A 266 2.45 -12.01 1.93
CA SER A 266 3.28 -12.60 0.87
C SER A 266 2.53 -13.67 0.07
N ALA A 267 1.68 -14.47 0.72
CA ALA A 267 0.88 -15.48 0.05
C ALA A 267 -0.07 -14.86 -0.99
N ALA A 268 -0.55 -13.63 -0.78
CA ALA A 268 -1.42 -12.96 -1.73
C ALA A 268 -0.73 -12.64 -3.08
N ALA A 269 0.59 -12.52 -3.10
CA ALA A 269 1.39 -12.23 -4.30
C ALA A 269 1.88 -13.49 -5.03
N SER A 270 1.27 -14.65 -4.80
CA SER A 270 1.68 -15.93 -5.41
C SER A 270 1.30 -16.09 -6.89
N GLY A 271 0.50 -15.18 -7.43
CA GLY A 271 0.07 -15.16 -8.83
C GLY A 271 1.13 -14.62 -9.79
N GLU A 272 0.79 -14.55 -11.07
CA GLU A 272 1.65 -13.93 -12.09
C GLU A 272 1.68 -12.41 -11.92
N ILE A 273 2.88 -11.85 -11.86
CA ILE A 273 3.09 -10.40 -11.78
C ILE A 273 3.51 -9.92 -13.17
N PRO A 274 2.78 -8.96 -13.78
CA PRO A 274 3.14 -8.42 -15.10
C PRO A 274 4.48 -7.68 -15.05
N THR A 275 5.16 -7.57 -16.21
CA THR A 275 6.48 -6.94 -16.30
C THR A 275 6.51 -5.47 -15.91
N ASP A 276 5.39 -4.77 -16.02
CA ASP A 276 5.24 -3.38 -15.59
C ASP A 276 4.82 -3.25 -14.12
N THR A 277 4.70 -4.39 -13.41
CA THR A 277 4.34 -4.54 -11.99
C THR A 277 2.96 -4.00 -11.57
N ARG A 278 2.15 -3.50 -12.51
CA ARG A 278 0.82 -2.94 -12.25
C ARG A 278 -0.24 -4.03 -12.12
N CYS A 279 -0.41 -4.57 -10.94
CA CYS A 279 -1.41 -5.60 -10.67
C CYS A 279 -2.08 -5.42 -9.31
N SER A 280 -3.28 -5.97 -9.17
CA SER A 280 -3.97 -6.10 -7.89
C SER A 280 -3.79 -7.52 -7.36
N ILE A 281 -3.41 -7.62 -6.08
CA ILE A 281 -3.31 -8.88 -5.35
C ILE A 281 -4.39 -9.04 -4.27
N THR A 282 -5.43 -8.19 -4.31
CA THR A 282 -6.59 -8.31 -3.42
C THR A 282 -7.41 -9.53 -3.79
N ASN A 283 -8.02 -10.17 -2.81
CA ASN A 283 -8.85 -11.37 -2.94
C ASN A 283 -8.14 -12.52 -3.69
N SER A 284 -6.85 -12.74 -3.38
CA SER A 284 -6.07 -13.85 -3.92
C SER A 284 -6.68 -15.19 -3.50
N ASP A 285 -6.67 -16.17 -4.42
CA ASP A 285 -7.14 -17.55 -4.19
C ASP A 285 -6.05 -18.44 -3.54
N ALA A 286 -4.90 -17.89 -3.19
CA ALA A 286 -3.83 -18.63 -2.55
C ALA A 286 -4.20 -19.00 -1.10
N THR A 287 -3.84 -20.21 -0.70
CA THR A 287 -4.05 -20.71 0.67
C THR A 287 -3.39 -19.79 1.70
N GLY A 288 -4.13 -19.39 2.71
CA GLY A 288 -3.65 -18.52 3.80
C GLY A 288 -3.35 -17.09 3.37
N ALA A 289 -3.75 -16.67 2.15
CA ALA A 289 -3.55 -15.30 1.71
C ALA A 289 -4.46 -14.33 2.46
N TYR A 290 -3.91 -13.21 2.94
CA TYR A 290 -4.71 -12.13 3.49
C TYR A 290 -5.42 -11.37 2.35
N PRO A 291 -6.76 -11.24 2.39
CA PRO A 291 -7.52 -10.85 1.19
C PRO A 291 -7.38 -9.38 0.78
N ILE A 292 -6.96 -8.50 1.69
CA ILE A 292 -6.82 -7.07 1.39
C ILE A 292 -5.33 -6.68 1.41
N SER A 293 -4.54 -7.44 0.63
CA SER A 293 -3.10 -7.21 0.44
C SER A 293 -2.82 -6.38 -0.80
N THR A 294 -1.73 -5.61 -0.77
CA THR A 294 -1.31 -4.77 -1.89
C THR A 294 0.18 -4.56 -1.94
N PHE A 295 0.70 -4.22 -3.12
CA PHE A 295 1.98 -3.54 -3.27
C PHE A 295 1.84 -2.05 -2.97
N THR A 296 2.95 -1.44 -2.58
CA THR A 296 3.17 0.00 -2.71
C THR A 296 4.26 0.24 -3.73
N TRP A 297 4.01 1.14 -4.64
CA TRP A 297 4.95 1.51 -5.70
C TRP A 297 5.56 2.88 -5.44
N MET A 298 6.85 2.98 -5.73
CA MET A 298 7.49 4.25 -6.04
C MET A 298 7.36 4.49 -7.53
N ILE A 299 6.68 5.56 -7.93
CA ILE A 299 6.45 5.93 -9.32
C ILE A 299 7.46 7.01 -9.68
N VAL A 300 8.26 6.76 -10.71
CA VAL A 300 9.32 7.68 -11.16
C VAL A 300 9.28 7.82 -12.68
N TYR A 301 9.75 8.94 -13.21
CA TYR A 301 9.97 9.06 -14.65
C TYR A 301 11.06 8.09 -15.10
N LYS A 302 10.83 7.40 -16.21
CA LYS A 302 11.81 6.53 -16.86
C LYS A 302 13.02 7.32 -17.33
N GLU A 303 12.78 8.49 -17.92
CA GLU A 303 13.82 9.43 -18.32
C GLU A 303 13.99 10.49 -17.23
N GLN A 304 15.19 10.57 -16.68
CA GLN A 304 15.50 11.43 -15.55
C GLN A 304 15.97 12.83 -15.95
N ASN A 305 16.11 13.10 -17.25
CA ASN A 305 16.49 14.42 -17.78
C ASN A 305 15.24 15.29 -18.01
N TYR A 306 14.66 15.80 -16.92
CA TYR A 306 13.51 16.71 -16.96
C TYR A 306 13.69 17.84 -15.94
N SER A 307 13.03 18.98 -16.14
CA SER A 307 12.99 20.12 -15.21
C SER A 307 14.37 20.58 -14.71
N ASN A 308 15.39 20.52 -15.58
CA ASN A 308 16.78 20.90 -15.26
C ASN A 308 17.41 20.07 -14.12
N ARG A 309 16.92 18.86 -13.86
CA ARG A 309 17.55 17.95 -12.91
C ARG A 309 19.00 17.70 -13.29
N SER A 310 19.88 17.72 -12.30
CA SER A 310 21.29 17.38 -12.50
C SER A 310 21.46 15.86 -12.71
N LYS A 311 22.58 15.46 -13.29
CA LYS A 311 22.96 14.05 -13.38
C LYS A 311 23.10 13.42 -11.99
N GLU A 312 23.60 14.18 -11.03
CA GLU A 312 23.78 13.79 -9.64
C GLU A 312 22.44 13.46 -8.97
N GLN A 313 21.41 14.29 -9.16
CA GLN A 313 20.05 14.02 -8.68
C GLN A 313 19.43 12.77 -9.35
N ALA A 314 19.65 12.59 -10.65
CA ALA A 314 19.22 11.40 -11.36
C ALA A 314 19.89 10.13 -10.81
N MET A 315 21.19 10.18 -10.53
CA MET A 315 21.92 9.08 -9.92
C MET A 315 21.45 8.79 -8.50
N ALA A 316 21.20 9.82 -7.67
CA ALA A 316 20.67 9.67 -6.33
C ALA A 316 19.30 8.94 -6.31
N THR A 317 18.42 9.26 -7.28
CA THR A 317 17.15 8.55 -7.44
C THR A 317 17.34 7.08 -7.75
N LEU A 318 18.30 6.73 -8.61
CA LEU A 318 18.61 5.33 -8.90
C LEU A 318 19.22 4.60 -7.69
N ASP A 319 20.09 5.27 -6.96
CA ASP A 319 20.71 4.70 -5.77
C ASP A 319 19.65 4.45 -4.69
N LEU A 320 18.68 5.37 -4.52
CA LEU A 320 17.52 5.16 -3.65
C LEU A 320 16.70 3.94 -4.08
N LEU A 321 16.39 3.79 -5.37
CA LEU A 321 15.64 2.64 -5.88
C LEU A 321 16.39 1.32 -5.68
N LYS A 322 17.71 1.30 -5.87
CA LYS A 322 18.53 0.13 -5.60
C LYS A 322 18.56 -0.22 -4.11
N TYR A 323 18.74 0.81 -3.27
CA TYR A 323 18.79 0.61 -1.83
C TYR A 323 17.47 0.06 -1.29
N ILE A 324 16.33 0.65 -1.65
CA ILE A 324 15.02 0.21 -1.14
C ILE A 324 14.68 -1.23 -1.54
N LEU A 325 15.27 -1.72 -2.63
CA LEU A 325 15.12 -3.10 -3.11
C LEU A 325 16.22 -4.04 -2.62
N SER A 326 17.20 -3.55 -1.87
CA SER A 326 18.27 -4.38 -1.32
C SER A 326 17.76 -5.32 -0.23
N ASP A 327 18.47 -6.42 0.02
CA ASP A 327 18.14 -7.35 1.10
C ASP A 327 18.15 -6.68 2.47
N GLU A 328 19.09 -5.75 2.70
CA GLU A 328 19.20 -4.96 3.92
C GLU A 328 17.93 -4.13 4.17
N ALA A 329 17.51 -3.36 3.17
CA ALA A 329 16.31 -2.52 3.26
C ALA A 329 15.03 -3.36 3.38
N GLN A 330 14.94 -4.44 2.61
CA GLN A 330 13.77 -5.32 2.63
C GLN A 330 13.63 -6.09 3.96
N ALA A 331 14.72 -6.42 4.65
CA ALA A 331 14.66 -7.03 5.97
C ALA A 331 13.90 -6.17 7.00
N LEU A 332 13.95 -4.85 6.88
CA LEU A 332 13.25 -3.91 7.77
C LEU A 332 11.73 -3.91 7.59
N THR A 333 11.21 -4.44 6.48
CA THR A 333 9.74 -4.51 6.26
C THR A 333 9.05 -5.36 7.32
N THR A 334 9.67 -6.48 7.73
CA THR A 334 9.09 -7.41 8.71
C THR A 334 8.96 -6.78 10.09
N GLU A 335 9.91 -5.93 10.49
CA GLU A 335 9.91 -5.26 11.80
C GLU A 335 8.71 -4.33 11.99
N ILE A 336 8.15 -3.82 10.90
CA ILE A 336 7.01 -2.90 10.91
C ILE A 336 5.70 -3.54 10.42
N GLY A 337 5.63 -4.87 10.33
CA GLY A 337 4.42 -5.61 9.94
C GLY A 337 4.09 -5.55 8.45
N ARG A 338 5.10 -5.45 7.59
CA ARG A 338 5.02 -5.52 6.12
C ARG A 338 5.69 -6.78 5.60
N ALA A 339 5.53 -7.04 4.30
CA ALA A 339 6.20 -8.13 3.62
C ALA A 339 7.16 -7.59 2.54
N HIS A 340 8.16 -8.41 2.23
CA HIS A 340 9.16 -8.13 1.19
C HIS A 340 8.55 -8.11 -0.21
N VAL A 341 9.12 -7.38 -1.14
CA VAL A 341 8.84 -7.43 -2.57
C VAL A 341 9.81 -8.32 -3.33
#